data_ee065bf8b6649dfba837dad75d104660
#
_entry.id   ee065bf8b6649dfba837dad75d104660
#
_cell.length_a   1.000
_cell.length_b   1.000
_cell.length_c   1.000
_cell.angle_alpha   90.00
_cell.angle_beta   90.00
_cell.angle_gamma   90.00
#
_symmetry.space_group_name_H-M   'P 1'
#
loop_
_entity.id
_entity.type
_entity.pdbx_description
1 polymer ?
#
loop_
_entity_poly.entity_id
_entity_poly.type
_entity_poly.pdbx_seq_one_letter_code
_entity_poly.pdbx_strand_id
1 'polypeptide(L)'
;MNTRRSFLEGASGALLLSFVPWSPAYGAQVVDVRVWPAEEYTRITIEHDAPMKFKYFVLRNSDPVRLAVDIDGLLLTDKLKQIIQKVKPNDPYISRIRVGQNRPNVVRISIDFKTDVDPQVFSLKPAGQYRYRLVFDIYPATQKDPLMAIIQKEESEPDAIKSLLAQVAEGQKRMEENRADSVSYTHLTLPTT
;
A
#
# COMPACT_ATOMS: atom_id res chain seq x y z
N MET A 1 -34.65 67.85 60.11
CA MET A 1 -35.60 66.76 59.83
C MET A 1 -35.56 66.41 58.35
N ASN A 2 -34.97 65.36 57.98
CA ASN A 2 -35.28 64.50 56.86
C ASN A 2 -34.14 63.48 56.65
N THR A 3 -34.46 62.29 57.05
CA THR A 3 -33.66 61.10 56.96
C THR A 3 -33.70 60.56 55.52
N ARG A 4 -32.55 60.56 54.86
CA ARG A 4 -32.42 59.83 53.60
C ARG A 4 -31.70 58.55 53.90
N ARG A 5 -32.44 57.47 53.93
CA ARG A 5 -31.95 56.09 53.89
C ARG A 5 -31.57 55.76 52.44
N SER A 6 -30.31 55.64 52.13
CA SER A 6 -29.85 55.07 50.90
C SER A 6 -29.77 53.56 51.06
N PHE A 7 -30.59 52.88 50.27
CA PHE A 7 -30.57 51.45 50.06
C PHE A 7 -29.33 51.12 49.21
N LEU A 8 -28.37 50.47 49.76
CA LEU A 8 -27.30 49.79 49.02
C LEU A 8 -27.78 48.35 48.78
N GLU A 9 -28.38 48.10 47.65
CA GLU A 9 -28.61 46.73 47.16
C GLU A 9 -27.29 46.22 46.60
N GLY A 10 -26.64 45.36 47.38
CA GLY A 10 -25.46 44.64 46.94
C GLY A 10 -25.83 43.53 45.93
N ALA A 11 -25.54 43.74 44.66
CA ALA A 11 -25.59 42.71 43.66
C ALA A 11 -24.44 41.72 43.90
N SER A 12 -24.72 40.62 44.60
CA SER A 12 -23.83 39.47 44.66
C SER A 12 -23.78 38.78 43.32
N GLY A 13 -22.87 39.20 42.46
CA GLY A 13 -22.53 38.44 41.23
C GLY A 13 -21.81 37.16 41.61
N ALA A 14 -22.55 36.05 41.59
CA ALA A 14 -21.92 34.71 41.67
C ALA A 14 -21.14 34.43 40.41
N LEU A 15 -19.81 34.52 40.49
CA LEU A 15 -18.90 34.15 39.42
C LEU A 15 -18.87 32.61 39.36
N LEU A 16 -19.68 32.02 38.48
CA LEU A 16 -19.66 30.59 38.18
C LEU A 16 -18.36 30.30 37.40
N LEU A 17 -17.30 29.97 38.12
CA LEU A 17 -16.10 29.38 37.54
C LEU A 17 -16.46 27.96 37.07
N SER A 18 -16.77 27.83 35.78
CA SER A 18 -16.89 26.54 35.14
C SER A 18 -15.51 25.90 35.10
N PHE A 19 -15.23 25.00 36.03
CA PHE A 19 -14.11 24.11 35.95
C PHE A 19 -14.42 23.13 34.79
N VAL A 20 -13.95 23.46 33.59
CA VAL A 20 -13.80 22.47 32.52
C VAL A 20 -12.68 21.55 32.99
N PRO A 21 -12.96 20.25 33.24
CA PRO A 21 -11.89 19.34 33.62
C PRO A 21 -10.94 19.29 32.42
N TRP A 22 -9.72 19.82 32.66
CA TRP A 22 -8.63 19.69 31.69
C TRP A 22 -8.23 18.22 31.71
N SER A 23 -8.87 17.42 30.83
CA SER A 23 -8.43 16.06 30.62
C SER A 23 -7.00 16.13 30.07
N PRO A 24 -5.98 15.64 30.76
CA PRO A 24 -4.66 15.56 30.19
C PRO A 24 -4.80 14.76 28.90
N ALA A 25 -4.43 15.36 27.78
CA ALA A 25 -4.36 14.65 26.51
C ALA A 25 -3.20 13.66 26.63
N TYR A 26 -3.49 12.49 27.19
CA TYR A 26 -2.57 11.37 27.16
C TYR A 26 -2.37 11.01 25.70
N GLY A 27 -1.12 11.10 25.24
CA GLY A 27 -0.78 10.68 23.89
C GLY A 27 -1.13 9.21 23.70
N ALA A 28 -1.54 8.82 22.51
CA ALA A 28 -1.82 7.44 22.15
C ALA A 28 -0.59 6.56 22.42
N GLN A 29 -0.82 5.39 23.00
CA GLN A 29 0.24 4.42 23.28
C GLN A 29 0.15 3.25 22.32
N VAL A 30 1.32 2.79 21.87
CA VAL A 30 1.44 1.57 21.07
C VAL A 30 1.19 0.36 21.96
N VAL A 31 0.24 -0.47 21.55
CA VAL A 31 -0.11 -1.74 22.21
C VAL A 31 0.68 -2.89 21.62
N ASP A 32 0.76 -2.94 20.28
CA ASP A 32 1.52 -3.97 19.56
C ASP A 32 2.01 -3.45 18.21
N VAL A 33 3.06 -4.08 17.71
CA VAL A 33 3.62 -3.83 16.37
C VAL A 33 3.83 -5.15 15.68
N ARG A 34 3.33 -5.26 14.46
CA ARG A 34 3.48 -6.45 13.61
C ARG A 34 4.05 -6.06 12.26
N VAL A 35 4.94 -6.90 11.74
CA VAL A 35 5.51 -6.77 10.40
C VAL A 35 5.31 -8.10 9.68
N TRP A 36 4.69 -8.04 8.53
CA TRP A 36 4.40 -9.20 7.69
C TRP A 36 5.01 -8.97 6.30
N PRO A 37 6.22 -9.48 6.06
CA PRO A 37 6.83 -9.47 4.73
C PRO A 37 6.23 -10.57 3.86
N ALA A 38 5.81 -10.21 2.65
CA ALA A 38 5.37 -11.12 1.60
C ALA A 38 6.01 -10.72 0.26
N GLU A 39 5.97 -11.59 -0.74
CA GLU A 39 6.54 -11.30 -2.06
C GLU A 39 5.81 -10.17 -2.79
N GLU A 40 4.50 -10.06 -2.57
CA GLU A 40 3.66 -9.08 -3.23
C GLU A 40 3.65 -7.72 -2.53
N TYR A 41 3.80 -7.69 -1.19
CA TYR A 41 3.84 -6.47 -0.38
C TYR A 41 4.36 -6.75 1.02
N THR A 42 4.87 -5.73 1.70
CA THR A 42 5.13 -5.79 3.14
C THR A 42 4.09 -4.98 3.88
N ARG A 43 3.42 -5.61 4.87
CA ARG A 43 2.49 -4.93 5.77
C ARG A 43 3.09 -4.68 7.13
N ILE A 44 3.01 -3.42 7.59
CA ILE A 44 3.31 -3.05 8.96
C ILE A 44 2.01 -2.62 9.62
N THR A 45 1.73 -3.13 10.81
CA THR A 45 0.57 -2.78 11.61
C THR A 45 1.01 -2.32 12.98
N ILE A 46 0.62 -1.09 13.36
CA ILE A 46 0.82 -0.53 14.69
C ILE A 46 -0.54 -0.46 15.36
N GLU A 47 -0.74 -1.29 16.38
CA GLU A 47 -1.95 -1.28 17.21
C GLU A 47 -1.77 -0.27 18.35
N HIS A 48 -2.80 0.54 18.60
CA HIS A 48 -2.75 1.63 19.58
C HIS A 48 -4.10 1.81 20.30
N ASP A 49 -4.08 2.47 21.46
CA ASP A 49 -5.20 2.56 22.39
C ASP A 49 -6.20 3.69 22.11
N ALA A 50 -5.80 4.72 21.38
CA ALA A 50 -6.61 5.91 21.12
C ALA A 50 -6.53 6.35 19.65
N PRO A 51 -7.53 7.05 19.10
CA PRO A 51 -7.47 7.55 17.73
C PRO A 51 -6.30 8.54 17.55
N MET A 52 -5.58 8.42 16.43
CA MET A 52 -4.44 9.26 16.09
C MET A 52 -4.68 9.96 14.75
N LYS A 53 -4.07 11.15 14.61
CA LYS A 53 -3.95 11.84 13.32
C LYS A 53 -2.56 11.58 12.77
N PHE A 54 -2.48 11.35 11.48
CA PHE A 54 -1.19 11.18 10.81
C PHE A 54 -1.19 11.88 9.46
N LYS A 55 0.02 12.19 9.01
CA LYS A 55 0.32 12.67 7.65
C LYS A 55 1.50 11.88 7.13
N TYR A 56 1.49 11.58 5.85
CA TYR A 56 2.62 10.89 5.24
C TYR A 56 2.98 11.53 3.89
N PHE A 57 4.24 11.34 3.50
CA PHE A 57 4.76 11.76 2.23
C PHE A 57 5.90 10.84 1.79
N VAL A 58 6.00 10.65 0.48
CA VAL A 58 7.03 9.81 -0.13
C VAL A 58 8.07 10.71 -0.78
N LEU A 59 9.31 10.55 -0.38
CA LEU A 59 10.48 11.23 -0.95
C LEU A 59 11.05 10.35 -2.06
N ARG A 60 10.51 10.48 -3.28
CA ARG A 60 10.95 9.70 -4.45
C ARG A 60 12.30 10.17 -5.00
N ASN A 61 12.63 11.46 -4.80
CA ASN A 61 13.89 12.07 -5.27
C ASN A 61 15.06 11.85 -4.30
N SER A 62 14.89 11.06 -3.25
CA SER A 62 15.98 10.68 -2.34
C SER A 62 16.51 9.30 -2.68
N ASP A 63 17.81 9.11 -2.45
CA ASP A 63 18.44 7.79 -2.52
C ASP A 63 18.87 7.37 -1.10
N PRO A 64 18.26 6.34 -0.55
CA PRO A 64 17.13 5.55 -1.03
C PRO A 64 15.78 6.29 -1.01
N VAL A 65 14.80 5.82 -1.79
CA VAL A 65 13.40 6.28 -1.72
C VAL A 65 12.90 6.11 -0.29
N ARG A 66 12.17 7.10 0.22
CA ARG A 66 11.78 7.13 1.63
C ARG A 66 10.31 7.51 1.83
N LEU A 67 9.63 6.76 2.70
CA LEU A 67 8.35 7.16 3.29
C LEU A 67 8.60 7.82 4.64
N ALA A 68 8.03 8.99 4.87
CA ALA A 68 8.00 9.62 6.18
C ALA A 68 6.54 9.76 6.63
N VAL A 69 6.26 9.30 7.85
CA VAL A 69 4.93 9.35 8.48
C VAL A 69 5.04 10.09 9.79
N ASP A 70 4.38 11.25 9.88
CA ASP A 70 4.24 12.06 11.08
C ASP A 70 2.94 11.70 11.80
N ILE A 71 3.04 11.32 13.06
CA ILE A 71 1.91 10.87 13.87
C ILE A 71 1.76 11.82 15.05
N ASP A 72 0.63 12.54 15.09
CA ASP A 72 0.32 13.49 16.15
C ASP A 72 -0.19 12.75 17.40
N GLY A 73 0.32 13.15 18.57
CA GLY A 73 -0.12 12.62 19.86
C GLY A 73 0.33 11.19 20.17
N LEU A 74 1.23 10.60 19.37
CA LEU A 74 1.83 9.30 19.67
C LEU A 74 3.00 9.48 20.65
N LEU A 75 3.06 8.60 21.66
CA LEU A 75 4.21 8.55 22.56
C LEU A 75 5.32 7.69 21.99
N LEU A 76 6.55 8.21 22.02
CA LEU A 76 7.74 7.46 21.62
C LEU A 76 8.11 6.47 22.73
N THR A 77 7.56 5.28 22.67
CA THR A 77 7.79 4.18 23.61
C THR A 77 8.79 3.17 23.06
N ASP A 78 9.40 2.38 23.95
CA ASP A 78 10.26 1.26 23.53
C ASP A 78 9.50 0.22 22.74
N LYS A 79 8.21 0.07 23.00
CA LYS A 79 7.33 -0.81 22.22
C LYS A 79 7.23 -0.36 20.74
N LEU A 80 7.12 0.94 20.50
CA LEU A 80 7.16 1.48 19.14
C LEU A 80 8.54 1.27 18.50
N LYS A 81 9.62 1.44 19.25
CA LYS A 81 10.98 1.20 18.73
C LYS A 81 11.23 -0.26 18.33
N GLN A 82 10.47 -1.22 18.86
CA GLN A 82 10.57 -2.63 18.45
C GLN A 82 10.25 -2.86 16.95
N ILE A 83 9.55 -1.92 16.30
CA ILE A 83 9.33 -1.99 14.84
C ILE A 83 10.66 -2.12 14.09
N ILE A 84 11.71 -1.44 14.55
CA ILE A 84 13.03 -1.46 13.93
C ILE A 84 13.62 -2.87 13.95
N GLN A 85 13.39 -3.62 15.03
CA GLN A 85 13.89 -4.98 15.21
C GLN A 85 13.03 -6.04 14.51
N LYS A 86 11.74 -5.74 14.26
CA LYS A 86 10.81 -6.67 13.61
C LYS A 86 10.98 -6.72 12.08
N VAL A 87 11.61 -5.70 11.48
CA VAL A 87 11.96 -5.73 10.06
C VAL A 87 13.19 -6.59 9.87
N LYS A 88 13.03 -7.65 9.10
CA LYS A 88 14.10 -8.60 8.82
C LYS A 88 15.02 -8.05 7.73
N PRO A 89 16.33 -8.38 7.73
CA PRO A 89 17.26 -7.98 6.67
C PRO A 89 16.86 -8.47 5.27
N ASN A 90 16.14 -9.60 5.21
CA ASN A 90 15.65 -10.20 3.96
C ASN A 90 14.25 -9.69 3.53
N ASP A 91 13.70 -8.64 4.18
CA ASP A 91 12.47 -8.00 3.69
C ASP A 91 12.66 -7.56 2.24
N PRO A 92 11.71 -7.85 1.31
CA PRO A 92 11.89 -7.56 -0.11
C PRO A 92 11.92 -6.06 -0.42
N TYR A 93 11.23 -5.24 0.37
CA TYR A 93 11.01 -3.81 0.05
C TYR A 93 11.71 -2.88 1.03
N ILE A 94 11.78 -3.22 2.32
CA ILE A 94 12.28 -2.35 3.37
C ILE A 94 13.78 -2.54 3.57
N SER A 95 14.53 -1.45 3.44
CA SER A 95 15.95 -1.40 3.77
C SER A 95 16.18 -1.08 5.24
N ARG A 96 15.47 -0.06 5.76
CA ARG A 96 15.65 0.42 7.12
C ARG A 96 14.40 1.13 7.62
N ILE A 97 14.12 1.01 8.94
CA ILE A 97 13.15 1.84 9.64
C ILE A 97 13.85 2.66 10.71
N ARG A 98 13.43 3.91 10.85
CA ARG A 98 13.85 4.82 11.92
C ARG A 98 12.62 5.41 12.56
N VAL A 99 12.66 5.55 13.88
CA VAL A 99 11.58 6.14 14.68
C VAL A 99 12.20 7.19 15.59
N GLY A 100 11.61 8.37 15.62
CA GLY A 100 12.11 9.45 16.47
C GLY A 100 11.08 10.55 16.69
N GLN A 101 11.37 11.40 17.68
CA GLN A 101 10.59 12.60 17.92
C GLN A 101 10.96 13.65 16.86
N ASN A 102 9.98 14.07 16.06
CA ASN A 102 10.18 15.10 15.03
C ASN A 102 9.91 16.51 15.58
N ARG A 103 8.82 16.66 16.33
CA ARG A 103 8.38 17.89 16.98
C ARG A 103 7.72 17.53 18.30
N PRO A 104 7.50 18.49 19.22
CA PRO A 104 6.70 18.23 20.41
C PRO A 104 5.37 17.55 20.00
N ASN A 105 5.04 16.44 20.66
CA ASN A 105 3.85 15.61 20.39
C ASN A 105 3.74 14.98 18.98
N VAL A 106 4.80 15.00 18.16
CA VAL A 106 4.81 14.40 16.83
C VAL A 106 5.96 13.40 16.73
N VAL A 107 5.63 12.13 16.60
CA VAL A 107 6.58 11.07 16.30
C VAL A 107 6.65 10.86 14.79
N ARG A 108 7.87 10.77 14.27
CA ARG A 108 8.12 10.43 12.87
C ARG A 108 8.63 9.00 12.74
N ILE A 109 7.99 8.26 11.87
CA ILE A 109 8.48 6.97 11.38
C ILE A 109 9.00 7.21 9.96
N SER A 110 10.27 6.88 9.73
CA SER A 110 10.91 6.98 8.41
C SER A 110 11.30 5.59 7.95
N ILE A 111 10.84 5.21 6.76
CA ILE A 111 11.09 3.91 6.14
C ILE A 111 11.87 4.14 4.86
N ASP A 112 13.09 3.62 4.81
CA ASP A 112 13.95 3.62 3.61
C ASP A 112 13.70 2.33 2.84
N PHE A 113 13.51 2.43 1.51
CA PHE A 113 13.18 1.31 0.65
C PHE A 113 14.38 0.82 -0.17
N LYS A 114 14.34 -0.45 -0.57
CA LYS A 114 15.34 -1.08 -1.45
C LYS A 114 15.05 -0.82 -2.93
N THR A 115 13.78 -0.61 -3.26
CA THR A 115 13.26 -0.43 -4.62
C THR A 115 12.25 0.70 -4.63
N ASP A 116 11.80 1.11 -5.81
CA ASP A 116 10.68 2.03 -5.90
C ASP A 116 9.38 1.32 -5.48
N VAL A 117 8.58 2.01 -4.65
CA VAL A 117 7.39 1.47 -4.00
C VAL A 117 6.23 2.46 -4.06
N ASP A 118 5.02 1.92 -3.95
CA ASP A 118 3.78 2.68 -3.77
C ASP A 118 3.15 2.37 -2.40
N PRO A 119 3.57 3.08 -1.34
CA PRO A 119 3.09 2.84 0.01
C PRO A 119 1.69 3.40 0.21
N GLN A 120 0.83 2.62 0.84
CA GLN A 120 -0.49 3.03 1.31
C GLN A 120 -0.50 3.08 2.83
N VAL A 121 -0.92 4.22 3.40
CA VAL A 121 -1.00 4.40 4.86
C VAL A 121 -2.42 4.76 5.23
N PHE A 122 -3.03 3.97 6.10
CA PHE A 122 -4.41 4.18 6.54
C PHE A 122 -4.64 3.71 7.97
N SER A 123 -5.72 4.23 8.58
CA SER A 123 -6.11 3.84 9.93
C SER A 123 -7.36 2.97 9.91
N LEU A 124 -7.40 1.98 10.80
CA LEU A 124 -8.55 1.13 11.05
C LEU A 124 -9.08 1.39 12.46
N LYS A 125 -10.41 1.52 12.55
CA LYS A 125 -11.13 1.64 13.83
C LYS A 125 -11.13 0.29 14.57
N PRO A 126 -11.40 0.30 15.89
CA PRO A 126 -11.58 -0.93 16.64
C PRO A 126 -12.66 -1.82 16.03
N ALA A 127 -12.37 -3.14 15.97
CA ALA A 127 -13.31 -4.13 15.48
C ALA A 127 -13.04 -5.48 16.19
N GLY A 128 -14.05 -6.08 16.82
CA GLY A 128 -13.91 -7.30 17.60
C GLY A 128 -12.89 -7.13 18.73
N GLN A 129 -11.88 -7.98 18.74
CA GLN A 129 -10.80 -7.95 19.73
C GLN A 129 -9.67 -6.95 19.40
N TYR A 130 -9.68 -6.36 18.19
CA TYR A 130 -8.64 -5.45 17.74
C TYR A 130 -8.95 -4.01 18.12
N ARG A 131 -7.93 -3.27 18.56
CA ARG A 131 -7.99 -1.84 18.87
C ARG A 131 -7.83 -0.99 17.61
N TYR A 132 -7.52 0.28 17.77
CA TYR A 132 -7.13 1.14 16.64
C TYR A 132 -5.85 0.61 16.01
N ARG A 133 -5.73 0.69 14.69
CA ARG A 133 -4.56 0.22 13.95
C ARG A 133 -4.16 1.25 12.91
N LEU A 134 -2.90 1.59 12.87
CA LEU A 134 -2.27 2.28 11.75
C LEU A 134 -1.56 1.24 10.90
N VAL A 135 -1.93 1.17 9.63
CA VAL A 135 -1.45 0.16 8.69
C VAL A 135 -0.65 0.84 7.60
N PHE A 136 0.48 0.23 7.26
CA PHE A 136 1.35 0.60 6.16
C PHE A 136 1.41 -0.60 5.22
N ASP A 137 0.85 -0.48 4.04
CA ASP A 137 0.97 -1.47 2.98
C ASP A 137 1.96 -0.95 1.95
N ILE A 138 3.06 -1.68 1.75
CA ILE A 138 4.18 -1.28 0.92
C ILE A 138 4.18 -2.20 -0.29
N TYR A 139 3.65 -1.70 -1.41
CA TYR A 139 3.62 -2.39 -2.69
C TYR A 139 4.81 -1.99 -3.56
N PRO A 140 5.32 -2.85 -4.44
CA PRO A 140 6.24 -2.42 -5.49
C PRO A 140 5.55 -1.42 -6.42
N ALA A 141 6.25 -0.35 -6.83
CA ALA A 141 5.70 0.66 -7.75
C ALA A 141 5.36 0.06 -9.12
N THR A 142 6.10 -0.98 -9.52
CA THR A 142 5.80 -1.77 -10.70
C THR A 142 5.04 -3.03 -10.25
N GLN A 143 3.77 -2.90 -9.92
CA GLN A 143 2.91 -4.07 -9.95
C GLN A 143 2.89 -4.56 -11.40
N LYS A 144 3.46 -5.73 -11.64
CA LYS A 144 3.24 -6.44 -12.89
C LYS A 144 1.74 -6.74 -12.92
N ASP A 145 0.98 -5.91 -13.63
CA ASP A 145 -0.40 -6.24 -13.94
C ASP A 145 -0.36 -7.64 -14.58
N PRO A 146 -1.01 -8.67 -14.00
CA PRO A 146 -0.99 -10.01 -14.56
C PRO A 146 -1.45 -10.03 -16.01
N LEU A 147 -2.37 -9.12 -16.38
CA LEU A 147 -2.82 -8.91 -17.75
C LEU A 147 -1.71 -8.33 -18.65
N MET A 148 -0.97 -7.35 -18.16
CA MET A 148 0.19 -6.78 -18.88
C MET A 148 1.33 -7.80 -19.03
N ALA A 149 1.53 -8.67 -18.04
CA ALA A 149 2.52 -9.75 -18.14
C ALA A 149 2.12 -10.80 -19.21
N ILE A 150 0.83 -11.08 -19.37
CA ILE A 150 0.32 -11.97 -20.44
C ILE A 150 0.48 -11.28 -21.79
N ILE A 151 0.10 -10.02 -21.94
CA ILE A 151 0.22 -9.25 -23.18
C ILE A 151 1.70 -9.13 -23.60
N GLN A 152 2.60 -8.82 -22.67
CA GLN A 152 4.04 -8.77 -22.95
C GLN A 152 4.61 -10.13 -23.34
N LYS A 153 4.08 -11.22 -22.79
CA LYS A 153 4.49 -12.57 -23.18
C LYS A 153 3.99 -12.92 -24.57
N GLU A 154 2.79 -12.50 -24.96
CA GLU A 154 2.28 -12.65 -26.33
C GLU A 154 3.04 -11.76 -27.32
N GLU A 155 3.41 -10.53 -26.95
CA GLU A 155 4.22 -9.65 -27.81
C GLU A 155 5.68 -10.10 -27.93
N SER A 156 6.23 -10.82 -26.95
CA SER A 156 7.62 -11.31 -26.99
C SER A 156 7.79 -12.62 -27.76
N GLU A 157 6.71 -13.27 -28.22
CA GLU A 157 6.74 -14.48 -29.05
C GLU A 157 6.09 -14.29 -30.44
N PRO A 158 6.40 -13.21 -31.19
CA PRO A 158 5.90 -13.09 -32.57
C PRO A 158 6.52 -14.15 -33.51
N ASP A 159 7.66 -14.71 -33.13
CA ASP A 159 8.36 -15.70 -33.95
C ASP A 159 7.76 -17.11 -33.85
N ALA A 160 7.17 -17.48 -32.70
CA ALA A 160 6.48 -18.76 -32.55
C ALA A 160 5.19 -18.80 -33.36
N ILE A 161 4.44 -17.73 -33.40
CA ILE A 161 3.22 -17.61 -34.20
C ILE A 161 3.54 -17.56 -35.69
N LYS A 162 4.60 -16.84 -36.08
CA LYS A 162 5.08 -16.82 -37.48
C LYS A 162 5.59 -18.17 -37.91
N SER A 163 6.29 -18.93 -37.07
CA SER A 163 6.75 -20.28 -37.40
C SER A 163 5.62 -21.25 -37.54
N LEU A 164 4.57 -21.18 -36.72
CA LEU A 164 3.36 -21.98 -36.85
C LEU A 164 2.55 -21.65 -38.11
N LEU A 165 2.40 -20.36 -38.42
CA LEU A 165 1.75 -19.92 -39.67
C LEU A 165 2.54 -20.35 -40.89
N ALA A 166 3.87 -20.32 -40.88
CA ALA A 166 4.72 -20.83 -41.95
C ALA A 166 4.56 -22.34 -42.12
N GLN A 167 4.50 -23.13 -41.05
CA GLN A 167 4.26 -24.58 -41.11
C GLN A 167 2.86 -24.94 -41.65
N VAL A 168 1.84 -24.17 -41.27
CA VAL A 168 0.47 -24.35 -41.78
C VAL A 168 0.42 -24.02 -43.28
N ALA A 169 1.07 -22.93 -43.73
CA ALA A 169 1.12 -22.55 -45.14
C ALA A 169 1.87 -23.59 -45.99
N GLU A 170 2.96 -24.16 -45.46
CA GLU A 170 3.74 -25.20 -46.12
C GLU A 170 2.97 -26.54 -46.18
N GLY A 171 2.21 -26.87 -45.13
CA GLY A 171 1.30 -28.00 -45.10
C GLY A 171 0.17 -27.90 -46.14
N GLN A 172 -0.40 -26.70 -46.29
CA GLN A 172 -1.45 -26.46 -47.32
C GLN A 172 -0.88 -26.58 -48.73
N LYS A 173 0.31 -26.05 -49.00
CA LYS A 173 0.96 -26.15 -50.30
C LYS A 173 1.28 -27.59 -50.70
N ARG A 174 1.72 -28.43 -49.76
CA ARG A 174 1.89 -29.89 -49.98
C ARG A 174 0.58 -30.62 -50.27
N MET A 175 -0.52 -30.25 -49.64
CA MET A 175 -1.83 -30.84 -49.92
C MET A 175 -2.34 -30.45 -51.29
N GLU A 176 -2.10 -29.24 -51.72
CA GLU A 176 -2.48 -28.75 -53.04
C GLU A 176 -1.65 -29.42 -54.16
N GLU A 177 -0.34 -29.58 -53.97
CA GLU A 177 0.57 -30.27 -54.86
C GLU A 177 0.20 -31.76 -55.00
N ASN A 178 -0.08 -32.47 -53.91
CA ASN A 178 -0.55 -33.84 -53.91
C ASN A 178 -1.93 -34.01 -54.56
N ARG A 179 -2.78 -32.99 -54.53
CA ARG A 179 -4.08 -32.96 -55.17
C ARG A 179 -3.95 -32.77 -56.70
N ALA A 180 -2.99 -31.99 -57.15
CA ALA A 180 -2.68 -31.78 -58.56
C ALA A 180 -2.13 -33.05 -59.20
N ASP A 181 -1.25 -33.77 -58.51
CA ASP A 181 -0.71 -35.04 -58.99
C ASP A 181 -1.76 -36.18 -59.07
N SER A 182 -2.74 -36.17 -58.14
CA SER A 182 -3.80 -37.22 -58.16
C SER A 182 -4.83 -37.04 -59.26
N VAL A 183 -4.95 -35.88 -59.88
CA VAL A 183 -5.87 -35.57 -60.97
C VAL A 183 -5.28 -35.93 -62.31
N SER A 184 -3.98 -36.20 -62.46
CA SER A 184 -3.30 -36.50 -63.71
C SER A 184 -3.47 -37.95 -64.20
N TYR A 185 -4.07 -38.85 -63.42
CA TYR A 185 -4.16 -40.30 -63.77
C TYR A 185 -5.55 -40.83 -64.19
N THR A 186 -6.51 -40.02 -64.57
CA THR A 186 -7.83 -40.47 -65.01
C THR A 186 -8.11 -40.16 -66.47
N HIS A 187 -7.17 -40.44 -67.41
CA HIS A 187 -7.47 -40.63 -68.79
C HIS A 187 -7.28 -42.09 -69.16
N LEU A 188 -8.29 -42.88 -68.81
CA LEU A 188 -8.43 -44.24 -69.31
C LEU A 188 -9.20 -44.15 -70.63
N THR A 189 -8.49 -44.40 -71.76
CA THR A 189 -9.07 -44.61 -73.09
C THR A 189 -9.78 -45.93 -73.11
N LEU A 190 -11.09 -45.91 -73.43
CA LEU A 190 -11.87 -47.12 -73.78
C LEU A 190 -11.54 -47.57 -75.19
N PRO A 191 -11.28 -48.83 -75.42
CA PRO A 191 -11.13 -49.34 -76.77
C PRO A 191 -12.52 -49.52 -77.42
N THR A 192 -12.64 -49.02 -78.68
CA THR A 192 -13.77 -49.17 -79.55
C THR A 192 -13.64 -50.53 -80.25
N THR A 193 -14.66 -51.39 -80.19
CA THR A 193 -15.02 -52.44 -81.13
C THR A 193 -16.46 -52.28 -81.52
#